data_82ea8e0ca9daff70becb190bfd94401b
#
_entry.id   82ea8e0ca9daff70becb190bfd94401b
#
_cell.length_a   1.000
_cell.length_b   1.000
_cell.length_c   1.000
_cell.angle_alpha   90.00
_cell.angle_beta   90.00
_cell.angle_gamma   90.00
#
_symmetry.space_group_name_H-M   'P 1'
#
loop_
_entity.id
_entity.type
_entity.pdbx_description
1 polymer ?
#
loop_
_entity_poly.entity_id
_entity_poly.type
_entity_poly.pdbx_seq_one_letter_code
_entity_poly.pdbx_strand_id
1 'polypeptide(L)'
;RAKNMFVLGFLYWMYNRSMDNTIQFIEEKFGKKPEISESNVRVLKAGYNYGDTTEAFGTTYTVAKARMEGGTYRSIMGNQALAYGLIAFSQKSGLPIFLGSYPITPASDILHELSRHKSFGVRTFQAEDEIAGISAAIGAAYGGSLGVTTTSGPGMALKTEAMGLAVMLEIPLV
;
A
#
# COMPACT_ATOMS: atom_id res chain seq x y z
N ARG A 1 22.64 -8.93 -8.97
CA ARG A 1 21.28 -8.36 -9.06
C ARG A 1 20.37 -8.70 -7.85
N ALA A 2 20.69 -9.68 -7.04
CA ALA A 2 19.88 -10.12 -5.90
C ALA A 2 20.40 -9.59 -4.54
N LYS A 3 20.98 -8.40 -4.48
CA LYS A 3 21.50 -7.78 -3.25
C LYS A 3 20.44 -7.74 -2.12
N ASN A 4 19.20 -7.46 -2.46
CA ASN A 4 18.10 -7.40 -1.50
C ASN A 4 17.85 -8.76 -0.83
N MET A 5 18.03 -9.88 -1.55
CA MET A 5 17.88 -11.22 -0.97
C MET A 5 19.00 -11.55 0.00
N PHE A 6 20.23 -11.09 -0.29
CA PHE A 6 21.34 -11.25 0.63
C PHE A 6 21.09 -10.50 1.96
N VAL A 7 20.70 -9.22 1.85
CA VAL A 7 20.38 -8.41 3.03
C VAL A 7 19.22 -9.00 3.81
N LEU A 8 18.19 -9.47 3.13
CA LEU A 8 17.06 -10.12 3.76
C LEU A 8 17.46 -11.39 4.52
N GLY A 9 18.31 -12.24 3.92
CA GLY A 9 18.86 -13.42 4.59
C GLY A 9 19.66 -13.07 5.84
N PHE A 10 20.47 -12.04 5.74
CA PHE A 10 21.23 -11.52 6.89
C PHE A 10 20.33 -11.00 8.02
N LEU A 11 19.23 -10.31 7.68
CA LEU A 11 18.23 -9.88 8.66
C LEU A 11 17.52 -11.08 9.30
N TYR A 12 17.22 -12.15 8.56
CA TYR A 12 16.65 -13.37 9.14
C TYR A 12 17.57 -13.98 10.21
N TRP A 13 18.87 -14.01 9.94
CA TRP A 13 19.85 -14.43 10.94
C TRP A 13 19.85 -13.49 12.16
N MET A 14 19.95 -12.17 11.92
CA MET A 14 20.02 -11.17 12.99
C MET A 14 18.79 -11.22 13.91
N TYR A 15 17.61 -11.51 13.38
CA TYR A 15 16.37 -11.56 14.14
C TYR A 15 15.89 -12.98 14.47
N ASN A 16 16.74 -13.99 14.34
CA ASN A 16 16.40 -15.40 14.61
C ASN A 16 15.07 -15.83 13.94
N ARG A 17 14.89 -15.49 12.67
CA ARG A 17 13.67 -15.81 11.91
C ARG A 17 13.90 -16.96 10.94
N SER A 18 12.90 -17.87 10.81
CA SER A 18 12.88 -18.87 9.75
C SER A 18 12.71 -18.20 8.38
N MET A 19 13.42 -18.74 7.38
CA MET A 19 13.33 -18.32 5.98
C MET A 19 12.25 -19.08 5.19
N ASP A 20 11.60 -20.10 5.77
CA ASP A 20 10.76 -21.06 5.07
C ASP A 20 9.63 -20.39 4.27
N ASN A 21 8.89 -19.48 4.91
CA ASN A 21 7.80 -18.76 4.25
C ASN A 21 8.30 -17.90 3.06
N THR A 22 9.49 -17.32 3.19
CA THR A 22 10.07 -16.51 2.10
C THR A 22 10.57 -17.39 0.98
N ILE A 23 11.13 -18.55 1.27
CA ILE A 23 11.55 -19.53 0.27
C ILE A 23 10.33 -20.00 -0.50
N GLN A 24 9.28 -20.43 0.18
CA GLN A 24 8.02 -20.81 -0.46
C GLN A 24 7.45 -19.69 -1.35
N PHE A 25 7.40 -18.46 -0.87
CA PHE A 25 6.95 -17.30 -1.65
C PHE A 25 7.79 -17.08 -2.92
N ILE A 26 9.11 -17.23 -2.84
CA ILE A 26 10.01 -17.10 -3.99
C ILE A 26 9.71 -18.20 -5.02
N GLU A 27 9.53 -19.43 -4.56
CA GLU A 27 9.22 -20.59 -5.42
C GLU A 27 7.87 -20.45 -6.10
N GLU A 28 6.83 -20.01 -5.39
CA GLU A 28 5.51 -19.75 -5.96
C GLU A 28 5.54 -18.60 -6.97
N LYS A 29 6.19 -17.48 -6.63
CA LYS A 29 6.24 -16.28 -7.46
C LYS A 29 7.06 -16.46 -8.73
N PHE A 30 8.15 -17.18 -8.64
CA PHE A 30 9.11 -17.37 -9.75
C PHE A 30 9.11 -18.79 -10.31
N GLY A 31 8.14 -19.64 -9.97
CA GLY A 31 8.08 -21.04 -10.39
C GLY A 31 8.14 -21.26 -11.90
N LYS A 32 7.67 -20.28 -12.69
CA LYS A 32 7.80 -20.29 -14.17
C LYS A 32 9.22 -19.99 -14.67
N LYS A 33 10.15 -19.58 -13.78
CA LYS A 33 11.54 -19.24 -14.09
C LYS A 33 12.47 -19.83 -13.02
N PRO A 34 12.74 -21.14 -13.06
CA PRO A 34 13.49 -21.86 -12.04
C PRO A 34 14.84 -21.23 -11.71
N GLU A 35 15.60 -20.80 -12.71
CA GLU A 35 16.90 -20.15 -12.54
C GLU A 35 16.84 -18.90 -11.65
N ILE A 36 15.76 -18.11 -11.79
CA ILE A 36 15.57 -16.90 -10.97
C ILE A 36 15.19 -17.30 -9.54
N SER A 37 14.33 -18.30 -9.38
CA SER A 37 13.93 -18.82 -8.06
C SER A 37 15.14 -19.35 -7.31
N GLU A 38 15.88 -20.27 -7.90
CA GLU A 38 17.08 -20.88 -7.32
C GLU A 38 18.16 -19.85 -6.98
N SER A 39 18.39 -18.90 -7.89
CA SER A 39 19.35 -17.81 -7.65
C SER A 39 18.96 -16.96 -6.44
N ASN A 40 17.69 -16.58 -6.31
CA ASN A 40 17.20 -15.79 -5.18
C ASN A 40 17.30 -16.56 -3.86
N VAL A 41 16.89 -17.83 -3.83
CA VAL A 41 16.98 -18.69 -2.65
C VAL A 41 18.44 -18.89 -2.23
N ARG A 42 19.34 -19.15 -3.19
CA ARG A 42 20.78 -19.30 -2.91
C ARG A 42 21.35 -18.03 -2.31
N VAL A 43 21.02 -16.85 -2.83
CA VAL A 43 21.52 -15.57 -2.31
C VAL A 43 20.92 -15.25 -0.94
N LEU A 44 19.64 -15.58 -0.70
CA LEU A 44 19.00 -15.48 0.60
C LEU A 44 19.76 -16.31 1.66
N LYS A 45 20.00 -17.59 1.35
CA LYS A 45 20.76 -18.50 2.24
C LYS A 45 22.20 -18.02 2.45
N ALA A 46 22.84 -17.48 1.42
CA ALA A 46 24.18 -16.91 1.54
C ALA A 46 24.25 -15.72 2.51
N GLY A 47 23.22 -14.86 2.50
CA GLY A 47 23.13 -13.75 3.46
C GLY A 47 22.95 -14.23 4.91
N TYR A 48 22.13 -15.24 5.14
CA TYR A 48 21.95 -15.87 6.44
C TYR A 48 23.27 -16.48 6.94
N ASN A 49 23.90 -17.31 6.11
CA ASN A 49 25.17 -17.98 6.46
C ASN A 49 26.31 -16.98 6.68
N TYR A 50 26.30 -15.85 5.96
CA TYR A 50 27.28 -14.79 6.18
C TYR A 50 27.19 -14.24 7.60
N GLY A 51 25.98 -13.97 8.09
CA GLY A 51 25.77 -13.53 9.48
C GLY A 51 26.26 -14.55 10.50
N ASP A 52 25.94 -15.82 10.27
CA ASP A 52 26.30 -16.93 11.14
C ASP A 52 27.82 -17.19 11.18
N THR A 53 28.47 -17.08 10.01
CA THR A 53 29.90 -17.38 9.87
C THR A 53 30.81 -16.25 10.32
N THR A 54 30.41 -15.00 10.09
CA THR A 54 31.27 -13.84 10.36
C THR A 54 31.10 -13.28 11.75
N GLU A 55 30.03 -13.69 12.47
CA GLU A 55 29.66 -13.09 13.76
C GLU A 55 29.70 -11.55 13.69
N ALA A 56 29.30 -11.00 12.53
CA ALA A 56 29.46 -9.58 12.18
C ALA A 56 28.83 -8.62 13.22
N PHE A 57 27.87 -9.12 13.98
CA PHE A 57 27.33 -8.45 15.16
C PHE A 57 27.33 -9.40 16.35
N GLY A 58 27.92 -8.98 17.44
CA GLY A 58 27.92 -9.73 18.70
C GLY A 58 26.55 -9.89 19.35
N THR A 59 25.46 -9.39 18.72
CA THR A 59 24.13 -9.43 19.29
C THR A 59 23.10 -9.78 18.21
N THR A 60 22.32 -10.82 18.49
CA THR A 60 21.10 -11.16 17.73
C THR A 60 19.86 -10.70 18.50
N TYR A 61 18.77 -10.48 17.78
CA TYR A 61 17.53 -9.99 18.36
C TYR A 61 16.44 -11.05 18.25
N THR A 62 15.56 -11.09 19.23
CA THR A 62 14.35 -11.91 19.19
C THR A 62 13.12 -11.02 19.37
N VAL A 63 12.23 -11.04 18.40
CA VAL A 63 10.94 -10.36 18.48
C VAL A 63 9.90 -11.38 18.92
N ALA A 64 9.37 -11.22 20.12
CA ALA A 64 8.33 -12.09 20.64
C ALA A 64 7.06 -12.01 19.77
N LYS A 65 6.27 -13.08 19.77
CA LYS A 65 4.95 -13.07 19.11
C LYS A 65 4.07 -11.99 19.73
N ALA A 66 3.32 -11.28 18.89
CA ALA A 66 2.32 -10.32 19.36
C ALA A 66 1.29 -11.03 20.23
N ARG A 67 0.86 -10.39 21.32
CA ARG A 67 -0.25 -10.86 22.16
C ARG A 67 -1.54 -10.47 21.46
N MET A 68 -2.09 -11.39 20.69
CA MET A 68 -3.35 -11.20 19.95
C MET A 68 -4.34 -12.27 20.38
N GLU A 69 -5.61 -11.92 20.38
CA GLU A 69 -6.68 -12.90 20.59
C GLU A 69 -6.66 -13.95 19.49
N GLY A 70 -7.13 -15.16 19.77
CA GLY A 70 -7.23 -16.23 18.78
C GLY A 70 -8.19 -15.83 17.64
N GLY A 71 -7.79 -15.97 16.39
CA GLY A 71 -8.63 -15.59 15.26
C GLY A 71 -7.93 -15.69 13.92
N THR A 72 -8.69 -15.44 12.86
CA THR A 72 -8.17 -15.34 11.51
C THR A 72 -7.83 -13.89 11.19
N TYR A 73 -6.59 -13.61 10.91
CA TYR A 73 -6.08 -12.28 10.61
C TYR A 73 -5.62 -12.19 9.15
N ARG A 74 -5.84 -11.02 8.57
CA ARG A 74 -5.31 -10.70 7.24
C ARG A 74 -4.32 -9.54 7.36
N SER A 75 -3.14 -9.72 6.78
CA SER A 75 -2.21 -8.61 6.63
C SER A 75 -2.72 -7.67 5.53
N ILE A 76 -2.91 -6.40 5.88
CA ILE A 76 -3.42 -5.38 4.96
C ILE A 76 -2.68 -4.07 5.19
N MET A 77 -2.37 -3.36 4.10
CA MET A 77 -1.80 -2.02 4.18
C MET A 77 -2.87 -0.95 4.42
N GLY A 78 -2.50 0.15 5.10
CA GLY A 78 -3.43 1.23 5.44
C GLY A 78 -4.16 1.80 4.22
N ASN A 79 -3.46 2.05 3.12
CA ASN A 79 -4.06 2.57 1.87
C ASN A 79 -5.10 1.61 1.28
N GLN A 80 -4.86 0.31 1.37
CA GLN A 80 -5.81 -0.71 0.95
C GLN A 80 -7.04 -0.76 1.89
N ALA A 81 -6.81 -0.68 3.19
CA ALA A 81 -7.90 -0.64 4.17
C ALA A 81 -8.79 0.59 3.97
N LEU A 82 -8.18 1.76 3.69
CA LEU A 82 -8.91 2.98 3.36
C LEU A 82 -9.76 2.81 2.09
N ALA A 83 -9.20 2.25 1.03
CA ALA A 83 -9.94 1.99 -0.20
C ALA A 83 -11.16 1.09 0.05
N TYR A 84 -11.01 0.03 0.85
CA TYR A 84 -12.13 -0.84 1.22
C TYR A 84 -13.16 -0.14 2.11
N GLY A 85 -12.71 0.72 3.02
CA GLY A 85 -13.60 1.56 3.84
C GLY A 85 -14.47 2.49 2.99
N LEU A 86 -13.89 3.14 1.99
CA LEU A 86 -14.61 3.99 1.03
C LEU A 86 -15.64 3.18 0.24
N ILE A 87 -15.29 2.00 -0.25
CA ILE A 87 -16.22 1.10 -0.95
C ILE A 87 -17.38 0.70 -0.02
N ALA A 88 -17.08 0.31 1.21
CA ALA A 88 -18.10 -0.07 2.18
C ALA A 88 -19.04 1.09 2.50
N PHE A 89 -18.51 2.32 2.63
CA PHE A 89 -19.32 3.51 2.79
C PHE A 89 -20.25 3.74 1.59
N SER A 90 -19.72 3.67 0.36
CA SER A 90 -20.50 3.81 -0.87
C SER A 90 -21.65 2.81 -0.92
N GLN A 91 -21.39 1.55 -0.63
CA GLN A 91 -22.41 0.51 -0.63
C GLN A 91 -23.52 0.76 0.43
N LYS A 92 -23.14 1.31 1.59
CA LYS A 92 -24.11 1.63 2.66
C LYS A 92 -24.90 2.90 2.42
N SER A 93 -24.27 3.93 1.86
CA SER A 93 -24.90 5.23 1.60
C SER A 93 -25.68 5.29 0.27
N GLY A 94 -25.38 4.40 -0.66
CA GLY A 94 -25.87 4.45 -2.03
C GLY A 94 -25.21 5.51 -2.90
N LEU A 95 -24.19 6.22 -2.39
CA LEU A 95 -23.47 7.25 -3.14
C LEU A 95 -22.34 6.61 -3.97
N PRO A 96 -22.27 6.84 -5.29
CA PRO A 96 -21.13 6.39 -6.08
C PRO A 96 -19.86 7.13 -5.68
N ILE A 97 -18.73 6.43 -5.68
CA ILE A 97 -17.42 7.02 -5.37
C ILE A 97 -16.83 7.66 -6.63
N PHE A 98 -16.31 8.87 -6.48
CA PHE A 98 -15.41 9.48 -7.43
C PHE A 98 -14.12 9.89 -6.75
N LEU A 99 -13.00 9.23 -7.10
CA LEU A 99 -11.67 9.61 -6.65
C LEU A 99 -10.99 10.48 -7.70
N GLY A 100 -10.78 11.76 -7.39
CA GLY A 100 -9.92 12.67 -8.14
C GLY A 100 -8.54 12.75 -7.47
N SER A 101 -7.54 12.11 -8.07
CA SER A 101 -6.18 12.06 -7.51
C SER A 101 -5.14 12.25 -8.62
N TYR A 102 -3.88 12.36 -8.25
CA TYR A 102 -2.74 12.55 -9.13
C TYR A 102 -1.60 11.62 -8.68
N PRO A 103 -0.55 11.39 -9.53
CA PRO A 103 0.56 10.52 -9.17
C PRO A 103 1.39 11.09 -8.03
N ILE A 104 1.27 10.53 -6.84
CA ILE A 104 2.03 10.90 -5.64
C ILE A 104 2.21 9.71 -4.71
N THR A 105 3.44 9.40 -4.36
CA THR A 105 3.78 8.33 -3.43
C THR A 105 3.67 8.84 -1.99
N PRO A 106 3.04 8.09 -1.05
CA PRO A 106 2.45 6.76 -1.21
C PRO A 106 0.94 6.76 -1.55
N ALA A 107 0.30 7.92 -1.75
CA ALA A 107 -1.15 8.02 -1.92
C ALA A 107 -1.68 7.38 -3.21
N SER A 108 -0.84 7.22 -4.23
CA SER A 108 -1.21 6.53 -5.48
C SER A 108 -1.70 5.10 -5.29
N ASP A 109 -1.32 4.44 -4.19
CA ASP A 109 -1.78 3.09 -3.90
C ASP A 109 -3.31 3.04 -3.68
N ILE A 110 -3.90 4.13 -3.15
CA ILE A 110 -5.36 4.24 -2.99
C ILE A 110 -6.04 4.30 -4.36
N LEU A 111 -5.49 5.09 -5.29
CA LEU A 111 -5.99 5.19 -6.66
C LEU A 111 -5.91 3.83 -7.37
N HIS A 112 -4.76 3.16 -7.26
CA HIS A 112 -4.54 1.85 -7.86
C HIS A 112 -5.48 0.79 -7.29
N GLU A 113 -5.71 0.78 -5.98
CA GLU A 113 -6.62 -0.18 -5.36
C GLU A 113 -8.06 0.09 -5.77
N LEU A 114 -8.56 1.32 -5.67
CA LEU A 114 -9.92 1.68 -6.05
C LEU A 114 -10.20 1.41 -7.53
N SER A 115 -9.22 1.61 -8.42
CA SER A 115 -9.39 1.37 -9.85
C SER A 115 -9.70 -0.09 -10.21
N ARG A 116 -9.40 -1.03 -9.31
CA ARG A 116 -9.69 -2.47 -9.47
C ARG A 116 -11.14 -2.82 -9.13
N HIS A 117 -11.86 -1.92 -8.45
CA HIS A 117 -13.18 -2.16 -7.88
C HIS A 117 -14.32 -1.44 -8.61
N LYS A 118 -14.23 -1.31 -9.93
CA LYS A 118 -15.22 -0.61 -10.78
C LYS A 118 -16.65 -1.17 -10.66
N SER A 119 -16.79 -2.47 -10.39
CA SER A 119 -18.08 -3.13 -10.19
C SER A 119 -18.86 -2.62 -8.97
N PHE A 120 -18.21 -1.91 -8.05
CA PHE A 120 -18.84 -1.30 -6.87
C PHE A 120 -19.22 0.17 -7.08
N GLY A 121 -19.34 0.63 -8.33
CA GLY A 121 -19.68 2.03 -8.61
C GLY A 121 -18.53 3.01 -8.42
N VAL A 122 -17.30 2.51 -8.33
CA VAL A 122 -16.09 3.31 -8.16
C VAL A 122 -15.65 3.92 -9.48
N ARG A 123 -15.51 5.24 -9.51
CA ARG A 123 -14.89 5.99 -10.60
C ARG A 123 -13.61 6.62 -10.13
N THR A 124 -12.54 6.41 -10.88
CA THR A 124 -11.21 6.96 -10.59
C THR A 124 -10.77 7.87 -11.73
N PHE A 125 -10.28 9.04 -11.37
CA PHE A 125 -9.71 10.02 -12.30
C PHE A 125 -8.29 10.37 -11.86
N GLN A 126 -7.32 10.11 -12.73
CA GLN A 126 -5.95 10.53 -12.52
C GLN A 126 -5.74 11.88 -13.21
N ALA A 127 -5.63 12.92 -12.40
CA ALA A 127 -5.32 14.27 -12.83
C ALA A 127 -3.80 14.45 -13.01
N GLU A 128 -3.41 15.56 -13.59
CA GLU A 128 -2.01 15.95 -13.74
C GLU A 128 -1.40 16.38 -12.40
N ASP A 129 -2.15 17.15 -11.59
CA ASP A 129 -1.70 17.76 -10.35
C ASP A 129 -2.76 17.75 -9.23
N GLU A 130 -2.37 18.31 -8.10
CA GLU A 130 -3.18 18.45 -6.89
C GLU A 130 -4.48 19.22 -7.13
N ILE A 131 -4.38 20.34 -7.84
CA ILE A 131 -5.50 21.28 -8.04
C ILE A 131 -6.53 20.65 -8.96
N ALA A 132 -6.11 20.06 -10.06
CA ALA A 132 -6.99 19.34 -10.96
C ALA A 132 -7.66 18.15 -10.29
N GLY A 133 -6.95 17.41 -9.45
CA GLY A 133 -7.48 16.26 -8.70
C GLY A 133 -8.60 16.64 -7.75
N ILE A 134 -8.39 17.62 -6.90
CA ILE A 134 -9.43 18.08 -5.95
C ILE A 134 -10.59 18.77 -6.66
N SER A 135 -10.33 19.56 -7.68
CA SER A 135 -11.39 20.25 -8.44
C SER A 135 -12.33 19.26 -9.13
N ALA A 136 -11.78 18.18 -9.69
CA ALA A 136 -12.59 17.11 -10.25
C ALA A 136 -13.43 16.39 -9.18
N ALA A 137 -12.87 16.16 -7.97
CA ALA A 137 -13.61 15.57 -6.86
C ALA A 137 -14.74 16.48 -6.37
N ILE A 138 -14.54 17.79 -6.29
CA ILE A 138 -15.57 18.78 -5.96
C ILE A 138 -16.70 18.77 -7.01
N GLY A 139 -16.36 18.78 -8.29
CA GLY A 139 -17.36 18.69 -9.37
C GLY A 139 -18.17 17.39 -9.31
N ALA A 140 -17.53 16.27 -8.99
CA ALA A 140 -18.21 14.99 -8.81
C ALA A 140 -19.13 14.97 -7.57
N ALA A 141 -18.70 15.61 -6.47
CA ALA A 141 -19.52 15.76 -5.27
C ALA A 141 -20.75 16.65 -5.53
N TYR A 142 -20.56 17.74 -6.25
CA TYR A 142 -21.69 18.58 -6.71
C TYR A 142 -22.67 17.79 -7.59
N GLY A 143 -22.18 16.85 -8.38
CA GLY A 143 -22.99 15.94 -9.20
C GLY A 143 -23.59 14.74 -8.44
N GLY A 144 -23.52 14.71 -7.11
CA GLY A 144 -24.17 13.68 -6.28
C GLY A 144 -23.32 12.42 -6.05
N SER A 145 -22.00 12.49 -6.24
CA SER A 145 -21.05 11.41 -5.87
C SER A 145 -20.41 11.68 -4.52
N LEU A 146 -19.84 10.66 -3.90
CA LEU A 146 -18.84 10.85 -2.85
C LEU A 146 -17.54 11.31 -3.50
N GLY A 147 -17.26 12.61 -3.43
CA GLY A 147 -16.01 13.19 -3.92
C GLY A 147 -14.86 12.87 -2.95
N VAL A 148 -13.84 12.20 -3.45
CA VAL A 148 -12.65 11.82 -2.68
C VAL A 148 -11.41 12.35 -3.38
N THR A 149 -10.47 12.89 -2.62
CA THR A 149 -9.15 13.27 -3.14
C THR A 149 -8.06 12.80 -2.20
N THR A 150 -6.92 12.42 -2.74
CA THR A 150 -5.79 11.94 -1.94
C THR A 150 -4.52 12.73 -2.25
N THR A 151 -3.69 12.95 -1.24
CA THR A 151 -2.43 13.67 -1.38
C THR A 151 -1.45 13.24 -0.29
N SER A 152 -0.27 13.81 -0.31
CA SER A 152 0.70 13.71 0.77
C SER A 152 1.40 15.07 0.97
N GLY A 153 1.94 15.29 2.17
CA GLY A 153 2.83 16.42 2.49
C GLY A 153 2.43 17.76 1.86
N PRO A 154 3.31 18.33 1.01
CA PRO A 154 3.12 19.68 0.46
C PRO A 154 1.93 19.82 -0.48
N GLY A 155 1.44 18.72 -1.06
CA GLY A 155 0.25 18.75 -1.92
C GLY A 155 -1.01 19.23 -1.19
N MET A 156 -1.06 19.07 0.13
CA MET A 156 -2.17 19.60 0.94
C MET A 156 -2.24 21.12 0.87
N ALA A 157 -1.10 21.81 0.85
CA ALA A 157 -1.04 23.28 0.73
C ALA A 157 -1.63 23.75 -0.61
N LEU A 158 -1.35 23.05 -1.70
CA LEU A 158 -1.87 23.38 -3.03
C LEU A 158 -3.40 23.16 -3.16
N LYS A 159 -3.97 22.34 -2.31
CA LYS A 159 -5.42 22.06 -2.30
C LYS A 159 -6.24 23.01 -1.45
N THR A 160 -5.60 23.85 -0.65
CA THR A 160 -6.28 24.68 0.36
C THR A 160 -7.32 25.63 -0.24
N GLU A 161 -7.04 26.24 -1.39
CA GLU A 161 -7.99 27.12 -2.08
C GLU A 161 -9.28 26.35 -2.49
N ALA A 162 -9.11 25.19 -3.11
CA ALA A 162 -10.23 24.36 -3.53
C ALA A 162 -11.01 23.80 -2.32
N MET A 163 -10.34 23.50 -1.21
CA MET A 163 -11.01 23.14 0.05
C MET A 163 -11.87 24.29 0.56
N GLY A 164 -11.36 25.52 0.50
CA GLY A 164 -12.14 26.72 0.83
C GLY A 164 -13.38 26.86 -0.01
N LEU A 165 -13.29 26.60 -1.32
CA LEU A 165 -14.43 26.59 -2.23
C LEU A 165 -15.46 25.52 -1.83
N ALA A 166 -15.01 24.28 -1.51
CA ALA A 166 -15.91 23.22 -1.08
C ALA A 166 -16.68 23.59 0.18
N VAL A 167 -16.01 24.24 1.15
CA VAL A 167 -16.66 24.77 2.38
C VAL A 167 -17.71 25.83 2.05
N MET A 168 -17.36 26.80 1.19
CA MET A 168 -18.29 27.87 0.81
C MET A 168 -19.51 27.36 0.05
N LEU A 169 -19.38 26.26 -0.67
CA LEU A 169 -20.49 25.62 -1.42
C LEU A 169 -21.21 24.54 -0.59
N GLU A 170 -20.80 24.31 0.66
CA GLU A 170 -21.34 23.24 1.53
C GLU A 170 -21.30 21.86 0.88
N ILE A 171 -20.26 21.59 0.06
CA ILE A 171 -20.08 20.33 -0.66
C ILE A 171 -19.25 19.38 0.19
N PRO A 172 -19.75 18.15 0.49
CA PRO A 172 -18.99 17.15 1.21
C PRO A 172 -17.82 16.64 0.36
N LEU A 173 -16.61 16.70 0.92
CA LEU A 173 -15.38 16.24 0.29
C LEU A 173 -14.55 15.44 1.30
N VAL A 174 -14.01 14.29 0.86
CA VAL A 174 -13.14 13.40 1.65
C VAL A 174 -11.71 13.45 1.14
#